data_de4ed64dc7f3015c21bb763ebd3ae502
#
_entry.id   de4ed64dc7f3015c21bb763ebd3ae502
#
_cell.length_a   1.000
_cell.length_b   1.000
_cell.length_c   1.000
_cell.angle_alpha   90.00
_cell.angle_beta   90.00
_cell.angle_gamma   90.00
#
_symmetry.space_group_name_H-M   'P 1'
#
loop_
_entity.id
_entity.type
_entity.pdbx_description
1 polymer ?
#
loop_
_entity_poly.entity_id
_entity_poly.type
_entity_poly.pdbx_seq_one_letter_code
_entity_poly.pdbx_strand_id
1 'polypeptide(L)'
;MTRYTLYGRPGWGSVLIEAQLDALGLPYDYREVPDLFKSDEGRRALAPLNPLSQVPTLVLPDGAVMTESAAITLHLADASGRDDFVPPPGHPARPQFLRWLVFLVANVYPTFTYADDPQRFVQDAGAAQAFDAAVGAYAEKLWRTVEAAAGAPWFLGERFSALDVYIGTMTNWSPGRAWFEQ
;
A
#
# COMPACT_ATOMS: atom_id res chain seq x y z
N MET A 1 -2.71 18.61 -19.99
CA MET A 1 -2.99 17.26 -19.49
C MET A 1 -3.67 17.40 -18.14
N THR A 2 -4.79 16.75 -17.96
CA THR A 2 -5.46 16.62 -16.66
C THR A 2 -4.56 15.84 -15.72
N ARG A 3 -4.41 16.31 -14.49
CA ARG A 3 -3.49 15.74 -13.50
C ARG A 3 -4.27 14.97 -12.45
N TYR A 4 -3.65 13.96 -11.88
CA TYR A 4 -4.11 13.33 -10.64
C TYR A 4 -3.87 14.26 -9.45
N THR A 5 -4.60 14.08 -8.34
CA THR A 5 -4.25 14.69 -7.05
C THR A 5 -4.15 13.59 -6.02
N LEU A 6 -2.95 13.39 -5.47
CA LEU A 6 -2.70 12.39 -4.44
C LEU A 6 -2.67 13.07 -3.06
N TYR A 7 -3.62 12.70 -2.22
CA TYR A 7 -3.57 13.03 -0.79
C TYR A 7 -2.76 11.95 -0.07
N GLY A 8 -1.71 12.40 0.63
CA GLY A 8 -0.75 11.49 1.22
C GLY A 8 0.04 12.10 2.37
N ARG A 9 0.87 11.28 2.97
CA ARG A 9 1.83 11.68 3.98
C ARG A 9 3.13 10.91 3.79
N PRO A 10 4.31 11.57 3.86
CA PRO A 10 5.60 10.89 3.73
C PRO A 10 5.73 9.71 4.71
N GLY A 11 6.20 8.57 4.20
CA GLY A 11 6.37 7.33 4.98
C GLY A 11 5.08 6.54 5.24
N TRP A 12 3.91 7.05 4.87
CA TRP A 12 2.62 6.36 5.03
C TRP A 12 2.21 5.60 3.75
N GLY A 13 1.09 4.92 3.79
CA GLY A 13 0.60 4.09 2.68
C GLY A 13 0.47 4.78 1.32
N SER A 14 0.41 6.11 1.30
CA SER A 14 0.40 6.90 0.07
C SER A 14 1.69 6.79 -0.74
N VAL A 15 2.82 6.45 -0.12
CA VAL A 15 4.11 6.24 -0.82
C VAL A 15 3.99 5.13 -1.87
N LEU A 16 3.15 4.13 -1.64
CA LEU A 16 2.86 3.07 -2.61
C LEU A 16 2.33 3.63 -3.94
N ILE A 17 1.46 4.63 -3.87
CA ILE A 17 0.84 5.22 -5.07
C ILE A 17 1.72 6.32 -5.66
N GLU A 18 2.40 7.09 -4.82
CA GLU A 18 3.38 8.09 -5.25
C GLU A 18 4.46 7.45 -6.12
N ALA A 19 5.09 6.38 -5.64
CA ALA A 19 6.11 5.63 -6.39
C ALA A 19 5.57 5.06 -7.71
N GLN A 20 4.31 4.65 -7.77
CA GLN A 20 3.70 4.14 -8.99
C GLN A 20 3.39 5.24 -9.99
N LEU A 21 2.89 6.40 -9.55
CA LEU A 21 2.67 7.57 -10.41
C LEU A 21 3.98 8.01 -11.07
N ASP A 22 5.06 8.06 -10.28
CA ASP A 22 6.39 8.37 -10.79
C ASP A 22 6.90 7.32 -11.78
N ALA A 23 6.83 6.04 -11.45
CA ALA A 23 7.27 4.93 -12.31
C ALA A 23 6.51 4.87 -13.64
N LEU A 24 5.23 5.26 -13.64
CA LEU A 24 4.38 5.30 -14.82
C LEU A 24 4.46 6.62 -15.59
N GLY A 25 5.17 7.63 -15.05
CA GLY A 25 5.28 8.97 -15.66
C GLY A 25 3.95 9.72 -15.69
N LEU A 26 3.03 9.41 -14.77
CA LEU A 26 1.71 10.04 -14.70
C LEU A 26 1.79 11.34 -13.89
N PRO A 27 1.40 12.50 -14.45
CA PRO A 27 1.52 13.78 -13.76
C PRO A 27 0.50 13.88 -12.62
N TYR A 28 0.96 14.29 -11.44
CA TYR A 28 0.11 14.47 -10.26
C TYR A 28 0.50 15.68 -9.42
N ASP A 29 -0.45 16.17 -8.63
CA ASP A 29 -0.23 17.13 -7.57
C ASP A 29 -0.29 16.39 -6.24
N TYR A 30 0.77 16.52 -5.42
CA TYR A 30 0.79 15.95 -4.09
C TYR A 30 0.17 16.92 -3.08
N ARG A 31 -0.74 16.43 -2.26
CA ARG A 31 -1.39 17.15 -1.17
C ARG A 31 -1.07 16.46 0.13
N GLU A 32 -0.09 17.00 0.85
CA GLU A 32 0.26 16.46 2.16
C GLU A 32 -0.90 16.66 3.15
N VAL A 33 -1.24 15.58 3.86
CA VAL A 33 -2.19 15.62 4.97
C VAL A 33 -1.43 15.64 6.29
N PRO A 34 -1.98 16.30 7.36
CA PRO A 34 -1.40 16.21 8.67
C PRO A 34 -1.45 14.79 9.23
N ASP A 35 -0.84 14.56 10.38
CA ASP A 35 -0.92 13.27 11.08
C ASP A 35 -2.39 12.96 11.43
N LEU A 36 -2.99 12.06 10.66
CA LEU A 36 -4.41 11.70 10.80
C LEU A 36 -4.72 10.88 12.07
N PHE A 37 -3.71 10.35 12.74
CA PHE A 37 -3.89 9.74 14.06
C PHE A 37 -4.09 10.80 15.15
N LYS A 38 -3.50 12.01 14.97
CA LYS A 38 -3.48 13.09 15.96
C LYS A 38 -4.34 14.29 15.59
N SER A 39 -4.69 14.48 14.32
CA SER A 39 -5.38 15.67 13.82
C SER A 39 -6.83 15.41 13.48
N ASP A 40 -7.74 15.82 14.36
CA ASP A 40 -9.18 15.83 14.07
C ASP A 40 -9.54 16.77 12.91
N GLU A 41 -8.83 17.90 12.77
CA GLU A 41 -9.01 18.83 11.67
C GLU A 41 -8.61 18.17 10.34
N GLY A 42 -7.47 17.46 10.30
CA GLY A 42 -7.03 16.73 9.13
C GLY A 42 -8.02 15.65 8.71
N ARG A 43 -8.56 14.90 9.67
CA ARG A 43 -9.61 13.91 9.39
C ARG A 43 -10.87 14.54 8.81
N ARG A 44 -11.34 15.65 9.42
CA ARG A 44 -12.51 16.38 8.91
C ARG A 44 -12.29 16.97 7.50
N ALA A 45 -11.09 17.43 7.21
CA ALA A 45 -10.76 17.96 5.89
C ALA A 45 -10.73 16.86 4.79
N LEU A 46 -10.26 15.65 5.13
CA LEU A 46 -10.19 14.53 4.19
C LEU A 46 -11.52 13.76 4.07
N ALA A 47 -12.35 13.76 5.10
CA ALA A 47 -13.60 12.98 5.16
C ALA A 47 -14.57 13.17 3.96
N PRO A 48 -14.71 14.38 3.36
CA PRO A 48 -15.54 14.55 2.17
C PRO A 48 -15.06 13.76 0.94
N LEU A 49 -13.75 13.47 0.84
CA LEU A 49 -13.16 12.66 -0.22
C LEU A 49 -13.07 11.18 0.17
N ASN A 50 -12.70 10.92 1.40
CA ASN A 50 -12.59 9.57 1.95
C ASN A 50 -13.21 9.53 3.37
N PRO A 51 -14.39 8.96 3.54
CA PRO A 51 -15.07 8.90 4.84
C PRO A 51 -14.28 8.21 5.95
N LEU A 52 -13.35 7.32 5.58
CA LEU A 52 -12.43 6.68 6.53
C LEU A 52 -11.27 7.58 6.92
N SER A 53 -11.09 8.72 6.22
CA SER A 53 -9.99 9.67 6.45
C SER A 53 -8.62 8.98 6.44
N GLN A 54 -8.38 8.14 5.44
CA GLN A 54 -7.15 7.37 5.25
C GLN A 54 -6.43 7.77 3.97
N VAL A 55 -5.15 7.49 3.90
CA VAL A 55 -4.31 7.65 2.71
C VAL A 55 -3.76 6.29 2.25
N PRO A 56 -3.62 6.07 0.93
CA PRO A 56 -3.80 7.02 -0.17
C PRO A 56 -5.28 7.34 -0.44
N THR A 57 -5.54 8.61 -0.81
CA THR A 57 -6.77 9.04 -1.44
C THR A 57 -6.38 9.75 -2.74
N LEU A 58 -6.85 9.24 -3.87
CA LEU A 58 -6.49 9.74 -5.20
C LEU A 58 -7.70 10.37 -5.87
N VAL A 59 -7.59 11.62 -6.30
CA VAL A 59 -8.56 12.26 -7.17
C VAL A 59 -8.08 12.10 -8.61
N LEU A 60 -8.93 11.50 -9.43
CA LEU A 60 -8.68 11.26 -10.85
C LEU A 60 -8.80 12.54 -11.67
N PRO A 61 -8.28 12.55 -12.90
CA PRO A 61 -8.36 13.72 -13.79
C PRO A 61 -9.79 14.21 -14.12
N ASP A 62 -10.79 13.37 -14.00
CA ASP A 62 -12.21 13.68 -14.18
C ASP A 62 -12.93 14.13 -12.89
N GLY A 63 -12.20 14.15 -11.77
CA GLY A 63 -12.71 14.51 -10.45
C GLY A 63 -13.26 13.34 -9.63
N ALA A 64 -13.31 12.13 -10.16
CA ALA A 64 -13.68 10.95 -9.38
C ALA A 64 -12.64 10.67 -8.30
N VAL A 65 -13.07 10.12 -7.17
CA VAL A 65 -12.20 9.80 -6.04
C VAL A 65 -12.01 8.28 -5.97
N MET A 66 -10.75 7.86 -5.86
CA MET A 66 -10.38 6.48 -5.59
C MET A 66 -9.66 6.34 -4.25
N THR A 67 -10.01 5.30 -3.53
CA THR A 67 -9.29 4.77 -2.38
C THR A 67 -8.85 3.33 -2.68
N GLU A 68 -8.30 2.63 -1.71
CA GLU A 68 -7.79 1.26 -1.85
C GLU A 68 -6.60 1.16 -2.81
N SER A 69 -5.40 1.11 -2.26
CA SER A 69 -4.15 1.14 -3.02
C SER A 69 -4.10 0.09 -4.13
N ALA A 70 -4.63 -1.12 -3.91
CA ALA A 70 -4.68 -2.17 -4.94
C ALA A 70 -5.57 -1.78 -6.12
N ALA A 71 -6.73 -1.18 -5.86
CA ALA A 71 -7.64 -0.71 -6.91
C ALA A 71 -7.01 0.45 -7.69
N ILE A 72 -6.36 1.39 -6.99
CA ILE A 72 -5.62 2.49 -7.60
C ILE A 72 -4.51 1.94 -8.50
N THR A 73 -3.75 0.95 -8.05
CA THR A 73 -2.68 0.30 -8.84
C THR A 73 -3.19 -0.24 -10.17
N LEU A 74 -4.30 -0.97 -10.14
CA LEU A 74 -4.90 -1.52 -11.37
C LEU A 74 -5.35 -0.40 -12.30
N HIS A 75 -6.02 0.63 -11.77
CA HIS A 75 -6.48 1.78 -12.54
C HIS A 75 -5.31 2.54 -13.20
N LEU A 76 -4.23 2.81 -12.45
CA LEU A 76 -3.07 3.53 -12.99
C LEU A 76 -2.37 2.74 -14.10
N ALA A 77 -2.27 1.42 -13.96
CA ALA A 77 -1.73 0.56 -15.01
C ALA A 77 -2.60 0.60 -16.27
N ASP A 78 -3.92 0.46 -16.12
CA ASP A 78 -4.86 0.54 -17.24
C ASP A 78 -4.81 1.92 -17.91
N ALA A 79 -4.77 3.01 -17.14
CA ALA A 79 -4.71 4.37 -17.64
C ALA A 79 -3.38 4.71 -18.36
N SER A 80 -2.29 4.08 -17.95
CA SER A 80 -0.95 4.29 -18.55
C SER A 80 -0.67 3.39 -19.76
N GLY A 81 -1.45 2.31 -19.94
CA GLY A 81 -1.21 1.29 -20.95
C GLY A 81 0.07 0.46 -20.70
N ARG A 82 0.58 0.45 -19.47
CA ARG A 82 1.82 -0.25 -19.08
C ARG A 82 1.54 -1.69 -18.66
N ASP A 83 1.43 -2.55 -19.66
CA ASP A 83 1.21 -4.00 -19.49
C ASP A 83 2.39 -4.74 -18.83
N ASP A 84 3.55 -4.10 -18.79
CA ASP A 84 4.73 -4.58 -18.09
C ASP A 84 4.69 -4.34 -16.58
N PHE A 85 3.91 -3.34 -16.14
CA PHE A 85 3.78 -2.99 -14.73
C PHE A 85 2.70 -3.80 -14.01
N VAL A 86 1.57 -4.02 -14.68
CA VAL A 86 0.50 -4.93 -14.26
C VAL A 86 0.14 -5.84 -15.44
N PRO A 87 0.28 -7.16 -15.34
CA PRO A 87 -0.08 -8.06 -16.43
C PRO A 87 -1.53 -7.83 -16.89
N PRO A 88 -1.80 -7.62 -18.20
CA PRO A 88 -3.12 -7.31 -18.70
C PRO A 88 -4.08 -8.51 -18.61
N PRO A 89 -5.40 -8.30 -18.78
CA PRO A 89 -6.37 -9.37 -18.88
C PRO A 89 -5.95 -10.43 -19.92
N GLY A 90 -6.01 -11.71 -19.53
CA GLY A 90 -5.59 -12.82 -20.38
C GLY A 90 -4.09 -13.16 -20.34
N HIS A 91 -3.25 -12.32 -19.75
CA HIS A 91 -1.84 -12.65 -19.59
C HIS A 91 -1.63 -13.80 -18.58
N PRO A 92 -0.78 -14.81 -18.87
CA PRO A 92 -0.58 -15.97 -17.97
C PRO A 92 -0.15 -15.62 -16.53
N ALA A 93 0.61 -14.55 -16.33
CA ALA A 93 1.05 -14.11 -15.01
C ALA A 93 -0.03 -13.35 -14.22
N ARG A 94 -1.15 -12.92 -14.83
CA ARG A 94 -2.16 -12.11 -14.17
C ARG A 94 -2.80 -12.78 -12.95
N PRO A 95 -3.15 -14.06 -12.94
CA PRO A 95 -3.70 -14.70 -11.73
C PRO A 95 -2.75 -14.66 -10.55
N GLN A 96 -1.45 -14.89 -10.78
CA GLN A 96 -0.44 -14.79 -9.73
C GLN A 96 -0.25 -13.35 -9.25
N PHE A 97 -0.19 -12.39 -10.17
CA PHE A 97 -0.12 -10.97 -9.83
C PHE A 97 -1.29 -10.55 -8.93
N LEU A 98 -2.53 -10.84 -9.33
CA LEU A 98 -3.72 -10.47 -8.57
C LEU A 98 -3.75 -11.17 -7.19
N ARG A 99 -3.39 -12.46 -7.15
CA ARG A 99 -3.30 -13.21 -5.88
C ARG A 99 -2.36 -12.51 -4.91
N TRP A 100 -1.15 -12.13 -5.36
CA TRP A 100 -0.16 -11.53 -4.49
C TRP A 100 -0.47 -10.07 -4.16
N LEU A 101 -1.04 -9.30 -5.09
CA LEU A 101 -1.51 -7.95 -4.79
C LEU A 101 -2.55 -7.97 -3.68
N VAL A 102 -3.56 -8.85 -3.79
CA VAL A 102 -4.58 -9.02 -2.75
C VAL A 102 -3.98 -9.57 -1.47
N PHE A 103 -3.04 -10.51 -1.54
CA PHE A 103 -2.36 -11.03 -0.34
C PHE A 103 -1.64 -9.93 0.42
N LEU A 104 -0.89 -9.07 -0.25
CA LEU A 104 -0.16 -7.95 0.36
C LEU A 104 -1.12 -6.96 1.04
N VAL A 105 -2.19 -6.55 0.36
CA VAL A 105 -3.10 -5.53 0.92
C VAL A 105 -4.10 -6.08 1.93
N ALA A 106 -4.47 -7.35 1.85
CA ALA A 106 -5.46 -7.94 2.74
C ALA A 106 -4.87 -8.69 3.94
N ASN A 107 -3.59 -9.07 3.88
CA ASN A 107 -2.94 -9.80 4.96
C ASN A 107 -1.74 -9.05 5.53
N VAL A 108 -0.78 -8.66 4.70
CA VAL A 108 0.44 -8.03 5.19
C VAL A 108 0.17 -6.59 5.66
N TYR A 109 -0.49 -5.77 4.83
CA TYR A 109 -0.74 -4.37 5.15
C TYR A 109 -1.52 -4.16 6.46
N PRO A 110 -2.57 -4.93 6.80
CA PRO A 110 -3.28 -4.78 8.06
C PRO A 110 -2.41 -4.95 9.30
N THR A 111 -1.31 -5.71 9.23
CA THR A 111 -0.41 -5.85 10.37
C THR A 111 0.23 -4.52 10.76
N PHE A 112 0.56 -3.66 9.80
CA PHE A 112 1.04 -2.29 10.10
C PHE A 112 -0.06 -1.46 10.75
N THR A 113 -1.29 -1.49 10.22
CA THR A 113 -2.43 -0.75 10.78
C THR A 113 -2.71 -1.15 12.23
N TYR A 114 -2.56 -2.44 12.57
CA TYR A 114 -2.79 -2.94 13.92
C TYR A 114 -1.64 -2.59 14.87
N ALA A 115 -0.40 -2.58 14.38
CA ALA A 115 0.79 -2.25 15.16
C ALA A 115 0.94 -0.73 15.38
N ASP A 116 0.55 0.11 14.41
CA ASP A 116 0.67 1.58 14.50
C ASP A 116 -0.17 2.19 15.62
N ASP A 117 -1.35 1.64 15.89
CA ASP A 117 -2.23 2.09 16.96
C ASP A 117 -3.08 0.94 17.52
N PRO A 118 -2.48 0.04 18.33
CA PRO A 118 -3.18 -1.11 18.90
C PRO A 118 -4.40 -0.73 19.76
N GLN A 119 -4.38 0.47 20.38
CA GLN A 119 -5.45 0.93 21.27
C GLN A 119 -6.77 1.19 20.54
N ARG A 120 -6.74 1.37 19.23
CA ARG A 120 -7.96 1.42 18.41
C ARG A 120 -8.75 0.12 18.42
N PHE A 121 -8.08 -1.00 18.70
CA PHE A 121 -8.65 -2.35 18.66
C PHE A 121 -8.77 -2.96 20.06
N VAL A 122 -7.84 -2.62 20.95
CA VAL A 122 -7.76 -3.17 22.32
C VAL A 122 -7.51 -2.05 23.31
N GLN A 123 -8.48 -1.77 24.17
CA GLN A 123 -8.43 -0.63 25.11
C GLN A 123 -7.59 -0.90 26.37
N ASP A 124 -7.49 -2.17 26.82
CA ASP A 124 -6.65 -2.52 27.96
C ASP A 124 -5.17 -2.52 27.57
N ALA A 125 -4.34 -1.84 28.32
CA ALA A 125 -2.93 -1.65 28.01
C ALA A 125 -2.11 -2.97 28.01
N GLY A 126 -2.41 -3.88 28.94
CA GLY A 126 -1.75 -5.19 29.00
C GLY A 126 -2.14 -6.08 27.82
N ALA A 127 -3.43 -6.08 27.47
CA ALA A 127 -3.93 -6.78 26.30
C ALA A 127 -3.42 -6.15 24.99
N ALA A 128 -3.25 -4.83 24.93
CA ALA A 128 -2.67 -4.16 23.76
C ALA A 128 -1.22 -4.59 23.51
N GLN A 129 -0.41 -4.75 24.54
CA GLN A 129 0.96 -5.28 24.41
C GLN A 129 0.99 -6.72 23.88
N ALA A 130 0.11 -7.58 24.41
CA ALA A 130 0.00 -8.96 23.94
C ALA A 130 -0.52 -9.04 22.49
N PHE A 131 -1.44 -8.16 22.13
CA PHE A 131 -1.96 -8.03 20.76
C PHE A 131 -0.86 -7.59 19.80
N ASP A 132 -0.07 -6.56 20.13
CA ASP A 132 1.05 -6.08 19.31
C ASP A 132 2.09 -7.20 19.08
N ALA A 133 2.47 -7.92 20.12
CA ALA A 133 3.38 -9.07 20.00
C ALA A 133 2.82 -10.17 19.08
N ALA A 134 1.53 -10.47 19.18
CA ALA A 134 0.86 -11.46 18.33
C ALA A 134 0.79 -11.00 16.87
N VAL A 135 0.50 -9.72 16.63
CA VAL A 135 0.50 -9.10 15.29
C VAL A 135 1.90 -9.15 14.69
N GLY A 136 2.95 -8.83 15.46
CA GLY A 136 4.35 -8.92 15.00
C GLY A 136 4.73 -10.34 14.58
N ALA A 137 4.44 -11.34 15.40
CA ALA A 137 4.70 -12.74 15.07
C ALA A 137 3.92 -13.21 13.82
N TYR A 138 2.69 -12.72 13.65
CA TYR A 138 1.89 -13.00 12.46
C TYR A 138 2.46 -12.30 11.21
N ALA A 139 2.90 -11.06 11.34
CA ALA A 139 3.56 -10.32 10.26
C ALA A 139 4.82 -11.05 9.75
N GLU A 140 5.66 -11.55 10.65
CA GLU A 140 6.84 -12.37 10.27
C GLU A 140 6.43 -13.61 9.47
N LYS A 141 5.39 -14.33 9.91
CA LYS A 141 4.87 -15.50 9.18
C LYS A 141 4.43 -15.14 7.78
N LEU A 142 3.73 -14.01 7.61
CA LEU A 142 3.28 -13.53 6.31
C LEU A 142 4.47 -13.17 5.41
N TRP A 143 5.48 -12.47 5.95
CA TRP A 143 6.68 -12.12 5.21
C TRP A 143 7.48 -13.35 4.79
N ARG A 144 7.63 -14.37 5.63
CA ARG A 144 8.25 -15.65 5.21
C ARG A 144 7.46 -16.31 4.06
N THR A 145 6.13 -16.14 4.03
CA THR A 145 5.30 -16.64 2.93
C THR A 145 5.57 -15.87 1.63
N VAL A 146 5.77 -14.55 1.72
CA VAL A 146 6.15 -13.70 0.57
C VAL A 146 7.54 -14.08 0.07
N GLU A 147 8.52 -14.19 0.97
CA GLU A 147 9.91 -14.57 0.68
C GLU A 147 9.99 -15.93 -0.03
N ALA A 148 9.30 -16.94 0.49
CA ALA A 148 9.28 -18.29 -0.09
C ALA A 148 8.70 -18.34 -1.51
N ALA A 149 7.95 -17.33 -1.93
CA ALA A 149 7.34 -17.22 -3.25
C ALA A 149 8.10 -16.27 -4.19
N ALA A 150 9.10 -15.55 -3.68
CA ALA A 150 9.84 -14.56 -4.45
C ALA A 150 10.64 -15.21 -5.58
N GLY A 151 10.50 -14.64 -6.78
CA GLY A 151 11.35 -14.94 -7.93
C GLY A 151 12.64 -14.11 -7.92
N ALA A 152 13.40 -14.18 -8.98
CA ALA A 152 14.61 -13.38 -9.19
C ALA A 152 14.70 -12.94 -10.65
N PRO A 153 15.17 -11.73 -10.95
CA PRO A 153 15.55 -10.65 -10.01
C PRO A 153 14.36 -9.92 -9.36
N TRP A 154 13.12 -10.18 -9.82
CA TRP A 154 11.90 -9.55 -9.34
C TRP A 154 10.93 -10.57 -8.75
N PHE A 155 9.95 -10.11 -8.01
CA PHE A 155 9.04 -11.00 -7.27
C PHE A 155 8.34 -12.04 -8.18
N LEU A 156 7.89 -11.64 -9.38
CA LEU A 156 7.29 -12.56 -10.36
C LEU A 156 8.29 -13.16 -11.38
N GLY A 157 9.59 -13.10 -11.10
CA GLY A 157 10.64 -13.63 -11.96
C GLY A 157 11.40 -12.54 -12.72
N GLU A 158 11.38 -12.57 -14.06
CA GLU A 158 12.25 -11.72 -14.87
C GLU A 158 11.75 -10.27 -15.07
N ARG A 159 10.51 -9.96 -14.70
CA ARG A 159 9.89 -8.66 -14.98
C ARG A 159 9.53 -7.93 -13.70
N PHE A 160 10.00 -6.68 -13.60
CA PHE A 160 9.55 -5.74 -12.60
C PHE A 160 8.04 -5.48 -12.74
N SER A 161 7.34 -5.37 -11.62
CA SER A 161 5.90 -5.13 -11.57
C SER A 161 5.52 -4.23 -10.38
N ALA A 162 4.26 -3.85 -10.30
CA ALA A 162 3.73 -3.12 -9.15
C ALA A 162 3.92 -3.88 -7.82
N LEU A 163 4.02 -5.22 -7.84
CA LEU A 163 4.29 -6.00 -6.62
C LEU A 163 5.65 -5.67 -6.02
N ASP A 164 6.65 -5.41 -6.87
CA ASP A 164 7.99 -5.05 -6.42
C ASP A 164 7.99 -3.67 -5.74
N VAL A 165 7.15 -2.74 -6.21
CA VAL A 165 6.92 -1.45 -5.54
C VAL A 165 6.28 -1.66 -4.18
N TYR A 166 5.26 -2.52 -4.07
CA TYR A 166 4.62 -2.84 -2.79
C TYR A 166 5.62 -3.45 -1.81
N ILE A 167 6.30 -4.52 -2.22
CA ILE A 167 7.26 -5.24 -1.37
C ILE A 167 8.40 -4.31 -0.97
N GLY A 168 9.03 -3.63 -1.94
CA GLY A 168 10.14 -2.72 -1.67
C GLY A 168 9.76 -1.56 -0.75
N THR A 169 8.54 -1.06 -0.82
CA THR A 169 8.04 -0.02 0.10
C THR A 169 7.78 -0.59 1.49
N MET A 170 7.02 -1.69 1.57
CA MET A 170 6.54 -2.25 2.83
C MET A 170 7.67 -2.86 3.67
N THR A 171 8.76 -3.34 3.05
CA THR A 171 9.95 -3.83 3.77
C THR A 171 10.69 -2.74 4.55
N ASN A 172 10.42 -1.46 4.28
CA ASN A 172 10.97 -0.36 5.08
C ASN A 172 10.16 -0.07 6.36
N TRP A 173 8.98 -0.66 6.51
CA TRP A 173 8.13 -0.52 7.70
C TRP A 173 8.48 -1.60 8.74
N SER A 174 7.51 -2.26 9.35
CA SER A 174 7.76 -3.35 10.30
C SER A 174 7.76 -4.72 9.59
N PRO A 175 8.67 -5.63 9.89
CA PRO A 175 9.73 -5.59 10.92
C PRO A 175 10.97 -4.76 10.58
N GLY A 176 11.00 -4.16 9.39
CA GLY A 176 12.07 -3.28 8.95
C GLY A 176 13.21 -4.01 8.21
N ARG A 177 14.01 -3.24 7.48
CA ARG A 177 15.05 -3.76 6.56
C ARG A 177 15.98 -4.79 7.21
N ALA A 178 16.44 -4.53 8.43
CA ALA A 178 17.39 -5.40 9.11
C ALA A 178 16.86 -6.83 9.33
N TRP A 179 15.56 -7.02 9.37
CA TRP A 179 14.97 -8.34 9.48
C TRP A 179 15.12 -9.16 8.19
N PHE A 180 15.03 -8.48 7.03
CA PHE A 180 15.15 -9.12 5.71
C PHE A 180 16.61 -9.38 5.29
N GLU A 181 17.58 -8.82 6.00
CA GLU A 181 19.02 -8.98 5.71
C GLU A 181 19.65 -10.15 6.51
N GLN A 182 18.85 -10.91 7.29
CA GLN A 182 19.29 -12.07 8.07
C GLN A 182 19.26 -13.34 7.23
#